data_3ca6b120e2674d2951c96b197305d3d6
#
_entry.id   3ca6b120e2674d2951c96b197305d3d6
#
_cell.length_a   1.000
_cell.length_b   1.000
_cell.length_c   1.000
_cell.angle_alpha   90.00
_cell.angle_beta   90.00
_cell.angle_gamma   90.00
#
_symmetry.space_group_name_H-M   'P 1'
#
loop_
_entity.id
_entity.type
_entity.pdbx_description
1 polymer ?
#
loop_
_entity_poly.entity_id
_entity_poly.type
_entity_poly.pdbx_seq_one_letter_code
_entity_poly.pdbx_strand_id
1 'polypeptide(L)'
;MIFAEREAPLTARLRATSGRSPDPEALQALIGRIREALPGQTISDAPMQEDLLYVARPERMALYGIGYAQLVAALRNALNENTLFTIASGDETLPVVLGSNQRDLERLLAETFITTPEAEIPLRVLMRQTRTRDLKQIVAGPEGNYYPLDLAPRAADVPQVMATIRRVVAADEGFEVSFNGSYFSNRGMVRQLIGVLVVALLLLYFILAAQFESLLQPWIILSEIVIDLFGAIVVLWCFGQTLNLMSMIGLVVVCGIVINDSILKIDTINTLRRNGLSLRHAILEAGQRRLKAIVMTSLTTILAVAPFLVRGDMGSDLQFPMSLVIISGMTVGTLVSVLFIPLAYYEIYRPRR
;
A
#
# COMPACT_ATOMS: atom_id res chain seq x y z
N MET A 1 -3.85 -16.35 -0.32
CA MET A 1 -3.88 -15.13 -1.17
C MET A 1 -4.16 -13.90 -0.31
N ILE A 2 -3.22 -13.53 0.58
CA ILE A 2 -3.43 -12.43 1.56
C ILE A 2 -2.88 -11.08 1.06
N PHE A 3 -2.19 -11.03 -0.10
CA PHE A 3 -1.47 -9.85 -0.59
C PHE A 3 -1.78 -9.48 -2.05
N ALA A 4 -2.94 -9.85 -2.58
CA ALA A 4 -3.22 -9.72 -4.02
C ALA A 4 -3.96 -8.45 -4.46
N GLU A 5 -4.39 -7.58 -3.55
CA GLU A 5 -4.91 -6.27 -3.94
C GLU A 5 -3.77 -5.25 -3.95
N ARG A 6 -3.25 -4.98 -5.14
CA ARG A 6 -2.46 -3.76 -5.35
C ARG A 6 -3.37 -2.58 -5.01
N GLU A 7 -3.13 -1.92 -3.89
CA GLU A 7 -3.78 -0.64 -3.61
C GLU A 7 -3.63 0.26 -4.84
N ALA A 8 -4.75 0.71 -5.38
CA ALA A 8 -4.73 1.63 -6.51
C ALA A 8 -3.94 2.90 -6.11
N PRO A 9 -3.19 3.49 -7.04
CA PRO A 9 -2.47 4.73 -6.78
C PRO A 9 -3.38 5.83 -6.21
N LEU A 10 -4.60 5.91 -6.70
CA LEU A 10 -5.63 6.83 -6.25
C LEU A 10 -6.99 6.12 -6.24
N THR A 11 -7.65 6.08 -5.11
CA THR A 11 -9.03 5.62 -4.96
C THR A 11 -9.91 6.80 -4.56
N ALA A 12 -10.87 7.15 -5.41
CA ALA A 12 -11.91 8.10 -5.07
C ALA A 12 -13.08 7.35 -4.43
N ARG A 13 -13.34 7.63 -3.15
CA ARG A 13 -14.45 7.06 -2.40
C ARG A 13 -15.68 7.93 -2.61
N LEU A 14 -16.63 7.45 -3.40
CA LEU A 14 -17.89 8.14 -3.69
C LEU A 14 -18.93 7.70 -2.66
N ARG A 15 -19.42 8.64 -1.87
CA ARG A 15 -20.39 8.42 -0.80
C ARG A 15 -21.65 9.25 -1.07
N ALA A 16 -22.82 8.68 -0.80
CA ALA A 16 -24.05 9.45 -0.83
C ALA A 16 -24.14 10.38 0.39
N THR A 17 -24.50 11.63 0.18
CA THR A 17 -24.68 12.64 1.23
C THR A 17 -25.75 12.23 2.26
N SER A 18 -26.71 11.38 1.86
CA SER A 18 -27.75 10.85 2.74
C SER A 18 -27.25 9.86 3.81
N GLY A 19 -25.98 9.46 3.78
CA GLY A 19 -25.41 8.44 4.67
C GLY A 19 -25.88 7.00 4.39
N ARG A 20 -26.76 6.80 3.40
CA ARG A 20 -27.22 5.48 2.93
C ARG A 20 -26.33 4.99 1.81
N SER A 21 -26.53 3.73 1.39
CA SER A 21 -25.85 3.20 0.19
C SER A 21 -26.17 4.10 -1.02
N PRO A 22 -25.16 4.36 -1.89
CA PRO A 22 -25.36 5.13 -3.10
C PRO A 22 -26.47 4.53 -3.98
N ASP A 23 -27.32 5.37 -4.54
CA ASP A 23 -28.29 4.91 -5.56
C ASP A 23 -27.53 4.45 -6.80
N PRO A 24 -27.77 3.21 -7.29
CA PRO A 24 -27.03 2.62 -8.40
C PRO A 24 -27.08 3.44 -9.68
N GLU A 25 -28.25 3.96 -10.06
CA GLU A 25 -28.44 4.73 -11.28
C GLU A 25 -27.75 6.11 -11.22
N ALA A 26 -27.92 6.81 -10.10
CA ALA A 26 -27.27 8.10 -9.84
C ALA A 26 -25.73 7.96 -9.80
N LEU A 27 -25.22 6.90 -9.17
CA LEU A 27 -23.78 6.60 -9.15
C LEU A 27 -23.22 6.35 -10.54
N GLN A 28 -23.93 5.56 -11.37
CA GLN A 28 -23.52 5.28 -12.75
C GLN A 28 -23.46 6.57 -13.59
N ALA A 29 -24.46 7.44 -13.46
CA ALA A 29 -24.46 8.74 -14.12
C ALA A 29 -23.30 9.63 -13.68
N LEU A 30 -22.97 9.64 -12.37
CA LEU A 30 -21.82 10.36 -11.84
C LEU A 30 -20.48 9.82 -12.38
N ILE A 31 -20.30 8.49 -12.43
CA ILE A 31 -19.12 7.84 -13.01
C ILE A 31 -18.98 8.20 -14.50
N GLY A 32 -20.09 8.24 -15.25
CA GLY A 32 -20.10 8.69 -16.65
C GLY A 32 -19.56 10.10 -16.80
N ARG A 33 -20.02 11.07 -15.99
CA ARG A 33 -19.54 12.45 -16.00
C ARG A 33 -18.05 12.57 -15.59
N ILE A 34 -17.60 11.77 -14.61
CA ILE A 34 -16.18 11.72 -14.24
C ILE A 34 -15.34 11.20 -15.41
N ARG A 35 -15.81 10.18 -16.12
CA ARG A 35 -15.13 9.61 -17.30
C ARG A 35 -15.01 10.63 -18.43
N GLU A 36 -16.06 11.38 -18.72
CA GLU A 36 -16.05 12.45 -19.73
C GLU A 36 -15.05 13.57 -19.36
N ALA A 37 -14.96 13.90 -18.08
CA ALA A 37 -14.04 14.92 -17.59
C ALA A 37 -12.56 14.46 -17.54
N LEU A 38 -12.31 13.14 -17.59
CA LEU A 38 -10.98 12.53 -17.49
C LEU A 38 -10.71 11.52 -18.64
N PRO A 39 -10.66 11.98 -19.89
CA PRO A 39 -10.53 11.08 -21.06
C PRO A 39 -9.20 10.31 -21.11
N GLY A 40 -8.20 10.72 -20.32
CA GLY A 40 -6.90 10.05 -20.22
C GLY A 40 -6.83 8.95 -19.15
N GLN A 41 -7.92 8.68 -18.42
CA GLN A 41 -7.98 7.65 -17.38
C GLN A 41 -8.93 6.53 -17.77
N THR A 42 -8.51 5.29 -17.49
CA THR A 42 -9.39 4.13 -17.67
C THR A 42 -10.31 4.03 -16.46
N ILE A 43 -11.57 4.37 -16.64
CA ILE A 43 -12.60 4.31 -15.61
C ILE A 43 -13.63 3.28 -16.02
N SER A 44 -13.76 2.21 -15.23
CA SER A 44 -14.76 1.17 -15.42
C SER A 44 -16.13 1.60 -14.90
N ASP A 45 -17.18 1.08 -15.51
CA ASP A 45 -18.53 1.23 -14.96
C ASP A 45 -18.66 0.52 -13.62
N ALA A 46 -19.56 1.00 -12.76
CA ALA A 46 -19.88 0.30 -11.52
C ALA A 46 -20.48 -1.08 -11.89
N PRO A 47 -19.91 -2.18 -11.37
CA PRO A 47 -20.48 -3.49 -11.63
C PRO A 47 -21.86 -3.58 -10.98
N MET A 48 -22.86 -3.77 -11.81
CA MET A 48 -24.26 -3.96 -11.42
C MET A 48 -24.57 -5.45 -11.34
N GLN A 49 -25.43 -5.83 -10.41
CA GLN A 49 -26.07 -7.12 -10.40
C GLN A 49 -27.59 -6.96 -10.49
N GLU A 50 -28.23 -7.88 -11.18
CA GLU A 50 -29.68 -7.95 -11.18
C GLU A 50 -30.12 -8.88 -10.06
N ASP A 51 -30.83 -8.33 -9.10
CA ASP A 51 -31.40 -9.08 -7.99
C ASP A 51 -32.89 -9.29 -8.18
N LEU A 52 -33.33 -10.49 -7.83
CA LEU A 52 -34.75 -10.83 -7.77
C LEU A 52 -35.23 -10.62 -6.34
N LEU A 53 -35.91 -9.51 -6.12
CA LEU A 53 -36.48 -9.17 -4.82
C LEU A 53 -37.90 -9.76 -4.72
N TYR A 54 -38.10 -10.65 -3.76
CA TYR A 54 -39.39 -11.19 -3.43
C TYR A 54 -40.00 -10.44 -2.23
N VAL A 55 -41.03 -9.65 -2.50
CA VAL A 55 -41.69 -8.84 -1.50
C VAL A 55 -42.99 -9.52 -1.09
N ALA A 56 -43.16 -9.75 0.21
CA ALA A 56 -44.40 -10.28 0.76
C ALA A 56 -45.57 -9.31 0.47
N ARG A 57 -46.76 -9.88 0.19
CA ARG A 57 -48.01 -9.12 0.01
C ARG A 57 -48.82 -9.20 1.27
N PRO A 58 -48.78 -8.18 2.17
CA PRO A 58 -49.48 -8.22 3.45
C PRO A 58 -50.99 -8.35 3.32
N GLU A 59 -51.56 -7.78 2.26
CA GLU A 59 -52.99 -7.88 1.96
C GLU A 59 -53.42 -9.34 1.70
N ARG A 60 -52.61 -10.09 0.93
CA ARG A 60 -52.87 -11.50 0.66
C ARG A 60 -52.61 -12.38 1.88
N MET A 61 -51.58 -12.05 2.66
CA MET A 61 -51.29 -12.76 3.92
C MET A 61 -52.43 -12.62 4.91
N ALA A 62 -52.96 -11.40 5.07
CA ALA A 62 -54.11 -11.12 5.96
C ALA A 62 -55.38 -11.83 5.48
N LEU A 63 -55.64 -11.86 4.15
CA LEU A 63 -56.78 -12.56 3.55
C LEU A 63 -56.80 -14.09 3.88
N TYR A 64 -55.62 -14.71 3.94
CA TYR A 64 -55.50 -16.14 4.19
C TYR A 64 -55.10 -16.46 5.62
N GLY A 65 -55.03 -15.48 6.54
CA GLY A 65 -54.67 -15.67 7.93
C GLY A 65 -53.23 -16.16 8.17
N ILE A 66 -52.33 -15.88 7.20
CA ILE A 66 -50.92 -16.36 7.25
C ILE A 66 -50.04 -15.31 7.91
N GLY A 67 -49.38 -15.72 9.00
CA GLY A 67 -48.41 -14.88 9.71
C GLY A 67 -47.06 -14.83 9.00
N TYR A 68 -46.33 -13.72 9.19
CA TYR A 68 -45.00 -13.53 8.61
C TYR A 68 -44.00 -14.65 8.98
N ALA A 69 -44.08 -15.15 10.22
CA ALA A 69 -43.24 -16.27 10.68
C ALA A 69 -43.47 -17.56 9.87
N GLN A 70 -44.73 -17.84 9.52
CA GLN A 70 -45.09 -19.01 8.72
C GLN A 70 -44.56 -18.88 7.27
N LEU A 71 -44.64 -17.67 6.69
CA LEU A 71 -44.08 -17.40 5.37
C LEU A 71 -42.56 -17.57 5.35
N VAL A 72 -41.86 -17.02 6.34
CA VAL A 72 -40.40 -17.16 6.47
C VAL A 72 -39.99 -18.61 6.70
N ALA A 73 -40.72 -19.35 7.52
CA ALA A 73 -40.44 -20.78 7.76
C ALA A 73 -40.62 -21.61 6.49
N ALA A 74 -41.69 -21.36 5.74
CA ALA A 74 -41.97 -22.05 4.48
C ALA A 74 -40.89 -21.72 3.41
N LEU A 75 -40.49 -20.45 3.32
CA LEU A 75 -39.38 -20.05 2.44
C LEU A 75 -38.06 -20.68 2.86
N ARG A 76 -37.76 -20.70 4.14
CA ARG A 76 -36.53 -21.32 4.67
C ARG A 76 -36.50 -22.81 4.37
N ASN A 77 -37.61 -23.51 4.51
CA ASN A 77 -37.70 -24.91 4.17
C ASN A 77 -37.61 -25.19 2.67
N ALA A 78 -38.14 -24.29 1.86
CA ALA A 78 -38.07 -24.39 0.40
C ALA A 78 -36.69 -24.11 -0.18
N LEU A 79 -35.99 -23.12 0.39
CA LEU A 79 -34.71 -22.62 -0.11
C LEU A 79 -33.48 -23.21 0.61
N ASN A 80 -33.65 -23.79 1.82
CA ASN A 80 -32.54 -24.38 2.52
C ASN A 80 -32.13 -25.71 1.90
N GLU A 81 -30.87 -25.76 1.57
CA GLU A 81 -30.13 -26.98 1.43
C GLU A 81 -30.05 -27.62 2.84
N ASN A 82 -30.89 -28.62 3.10
CA ASN A 82 -30.84 -29.35 4.39
C ASN A 82 -29.59 -30.20 4.41
N THR A 83 -28.55 -29.74 5.11
CA THR A 83 -27.35 -30.54 5.40
C THR A 83 -27.75 -31.72 6.25
N LEU A 84 -27.73 -32.95 5.68
CA LEU A 84 -28.08 -34.15 6.36
C LEU A 84 -26.97 -34.58 7.33
N PHE A 85 -25.74 -34.58 6.87
CA PHE A 85 -24.54 -34.89 7.66
C PHE A 85 -23.28 -34.40 6.91
N THR A 86 -22.17 -34.41 7.61
CA THR A 86 -20.86 -34.07 7.03
C THR A 86 -19.98 -35.31 6.97
N ILE A 87 -19.34 -35.54 5.83
CA ILE A 87 -18.35 -36.60 5.67
C ILE A 87 -16.97 -36.01 5.81
N ALA A 88 -16.18 -36.54 6.73
CA ALA A 88 -14.76 -36.20 6.81
C ALA A 88 -13.99 -37.02 5.77
N SER A 89 -13.39 -36.33 4.79
CA SER A 89 -12.53 -36.93 3.76
C SER A 89 -11.14 -36.32 3.89
N GLY A 90 -10.26 -36.94 4.63
CA GLY A 90 -8.92 -36.40 4.93
C GLY A 90 -9.01 -35.13 5.78
N ASP A 91 -8.44 -34.04 5.26
CA ASP A 91 -8.40 -32.72 5.93
C ASP A 91 -9.62 -31.83 5.59
N GLU A 92 -10.54 -32.31 4.73
CA GLU A 92 -11.73 -31.57 4.29
C GLU A 92 -13.01 -32.19 4.82
N THR A 93 -13.93 -31.36 5.31
CA THR A 93 -15.30 -31.75 5.67
C THR A 93 -16.25 -31.42 4.52
N LEU A 94 -16.83 -32.46 3.90
CA LEU A 94 -17.79 -32.33 2.81
C LEU A 94 -19.21 -32.41 3.37
N PRO A 95 -20.03 -31.35 3.29
CA PRO A 95 -21.43 -31.42 3.67
C PRO A 95 -22.22 -32.23 2.64
N VAL A 96 -22.98 -33.24 3.09
CA VAL A 96 -23.97 -33.90 2.27
C VAL A 96 -25.29 -33.18 2.41
N VAL A 97 -25.73 -32.58 1.32
CA VAL A 97 -26.89 -31.68 1.30
C VAL A 97 -28.03 -32.35 0.54
N LEU A 98 -29.22 -32.39 1.15
CA LEU A 98 -30.44 -32.73 0.47
C LEU A 98 -31.07 -31.43 -0.05
N GLY A 99 -30.90 -31.12 -1.34
CA GLY A 99 -31.47 -29.96 -1.97
C GLY A 99 -31.99 -30.27 -3.36
N SER A 100 -33.02 -29.56 -3.80
CA SER A 100 -33.42 -29.59 -5.20
C SER A 100 -32.46 -28.74 -6.03
N ASN A 101 -32.21 -29.17 -7.29
CA ASN A 101 -31.37 -28.42 -8.22
C ASN A 101 -32.08 -27.10 -8.57
N GLN A 102 -31.73 -26.00 -7.91
CA GLN A 102 -32.45 -24.72 -7.84
C GLN A 102 -32.46 -23.91 -9.17
N ARG A 103 -32.50 -24.54 -10.30
CA ARG A 103 -32.51 -23.81 -11.58
C ARG A 103 -33.81 -23.08 -11.88
N ASP A 104 -34.89 -23.34 -11.12
CA ASP A 104 -36.20 -22.76 -11.39
C ASP A 104 -36.89 -22.32 -10.07
N LEU A 105 -36.46 -21.15 -9.56
CA LEU A 105 -37.01 -20.57 -8.34
C LEU A 105 -38.51 -20.26 -8.47
N GLU A 106 -38.96 -19.88 -9.67
CA GLU A 106 -40.39 -19.62 -9.92
C GLU A 106 -41.21 -20.90 -9.75
N ARG A 107 -40.69 -22.02 -10.24
CA ARG A 107 -41.31 -23.32 -10.08
C ARG A 107 -41.35 -23.77 -8.61
N LEU A 108 -40.25 -23.58 -7.90
CA LEU A 108 -40.17 -23.91 -6.48
C LEU A 108 -41.20 -23.12 -5.67
N LEU A 109 -41.38 -21.82 -5.93
CA LEU A 109 -42.36 -20.97 -5.26
C LEU A 109 -43.81 -21.32 -5.66
N ALA A 110 -44.03 -21.91 -6.85
CA ALA A 110 -45.33 -22.39 -7.30
C ALA A 110 -45.69 -23.75 -6.68
N GLU A 111 -44.69 -24.62 -6.44
CA GLU A 111 -44.86 -25.96 -5.91
C GLU A 111 -44.76 -26.05 -4.38
N THR A 112 -44.33 -24.97 -3.70
CA THR A 112 -44.30 -24.90 -2.23
C THR A 112 -45.57 -24.25 -1.71
N PHE A 113 -46.28 -24.95 -0.84
CA PHE A 113 -47.56 -24.53 -0.29
C PHE A 113 -47.45 -24.28 1.25
N ILE A 114 -48.24 -23.31 1.70
CA ILE A 114 -48.52 -23.16 3.14
C ILE A 114 -49.92 -23.74 3.37
N THR A 115 -49.99 -24.76 4.20
CA THR A 115 -51.26 -25.40 4.58
C THR A 115 -51.93 -24.56 5.66
N THR A 116 -53.13 -24.08 5.36
CA THR A 116 -54.04 -23.43 6.31
C THR A 116 -55.24 -24.38 6.58
N PRO A 117 -56.02 -24.14 7.64
CA PRO A 117 -57.19 -24.99 7.88
C PRO A 117 -58.23 -25.01 6.75
N GLU A 118 -58.20 -24.05 5.88
CA GLU A 118 -59.19 -23.87 4.78
C GLU A 118 -58.64 -24.20 3.40
N ALA A 119 -57.32 -24.08 3.19
CA ALA A 119 -56.75 -24.30 1.85
C ALA A 119 -55.20 -24.41 1.88
N GLU A 120 -54.64 -25.01 0.81
CA GLU A 120 -53.20 -24.98 0.51
C GLU A 120 -52.89 -23.81 -0.42
N ILE A 121 -52.04 -22.90 0.05
CA ILE A 121 -51.76 -21.61 -0.64
C ILE A 121 -50.32 -21.64 -1.12
N PRO A 122 -50.07 -21.55 -2.44
CA PRO A 122 -48.72 -21.52 -3.00
C PRO A 122 -48.00 -20.20 -2.64
N LEU A 123 -46.70 -20.27 -2.34
CA LEU A 123 -45.89 -19.12 -1.91
C LEU A 123 -45.91 -17.96 -2.95
N ARG A 124 -46.01 -18.31 -4.25
CA ARG A 124 -46.09 -17.30 -5.33
C ARG A 124 -47.29 -16.35 -5.20
N VAL A 125 -48.38 -16.77 -4.56
CA VAL A 125 -49.58 -15.94 -4.36
C VAL A 125 -49.34 -14.88 -3.28
N LEU A 126 -48.52 -15.25 -2.30
CA LEU A 126 -48.21 -14.41 -1.12
C LEU A 126 -47.06 -13.43 -1.36
N MET A 127 -46.34 -13.59 -2.49
CA MET A 127 -45.18 -12.81 -2.79
C MET A 127 -45.30 -12.14 -4.17
N ARG A 128 -44.62 -11.02 -4.33
CA ARG A 128 -44.42 -10.34 -5.61
C ARG A 128 -42.95 -10.34 -5.96
N GLN A 129 -42.58 -10.80 -7.11
CA GLN A 129 -41.26 -10.72 -7.67
C GLN A 129 -41.07 -9.33 -8.31
N THR A 130 -40.00 -8.67 -7.95
CA THR A 130 -39.53 -7.42 -8.54
C THR A 130 -38.07 -7.58 -8.90
N ARG A 131 -37.72 -7.24 -10.15
CA ARG A 131 -36.31 -7.15 -10.55
C ARG A 131 -35.80 -5.81 -10.11
N THR A 132 -34.71 -5.81 -9.39
CA THR A 132 -33.99 -4.60 -8.99
C THR A 132 -32.55 -4.72 -9.46
N ARG A 133 -31.96 -3.58 -9.79
CA ARG A 133 -30.52 -3.50 -10.09
C ARG A 133 -29.85 -2.89 -8.89
N ASP A 134 -28.87 -3.55 -8.38
CA ASP A 134 -28.07 -3.07 -7.24
C ASP A 134 -26.58 -3.14 -7.56
N LEU A 135 -25.78 -2.45 -6.77
CA LEU A 135 -24.33 -2.48 -6.90
C LEU A 135 -23.80 -3.82 -6.41
N LYS A 136 -22.99 -4.49 -7.23
CA LYS A 136 -22.36 -5.77 -6.86
C LYS A 136 -21.41 -5.62 -5.67
N GLN A 137 -20.86 -4.44 -5.49
CA GLN A 137 -19.89 -4.16 -4.44
C GLN A 137 -20.10 -2.79 -3.82
N ILE A 138 -20.28 -2.75 -2.51
CA ILE A 138 -20.27 -1.55 -1.69
C ILE A 138 -19.30 -1.82 -0.54
N VAL A 139 -18.46 -0.84 -0.22
CA VAL A 139 -17.49 -0.96 0.86
C VAL A 139 -17.97 -0.13 2.05
N ALA A 140 -18.03 -0.76 3.23
CA ALA A 140 -18.30 -0.07 4.48
C ALA A 140 -17.01 0.52 5.05
N GLY A 141 -17.02 1.80 5.36
CA GLY A 141 -15.90 2.50 5.99
C GLY A 141 -16.30 3.19 7.28
N PRO A 142 -15.33 3.78 8.00
CA PRO A 142 -15.62 4.51 9.27
C PRO A 142 -16.61 5.66 9.09
N GLU A 143 -16.70 6.22 7.90
CA GLU A 143 -17.56 7.35 7.54
C GLU A 143 -18.88 6.93 6.88
N GLY A 144 -19.16 5.63 6.77
CA GLY A 144 -20.33 5.06 6.11
C GLY A 144 -20.03 4.28 4.84
N ASN A 145 -21.08 3.89 4.12
CA ASN A 145 -20.96 3.12 2.88
C ASN A 145 -20.48 4.00 1.73
N TYR A 146 -19.53 3.49 0.92
CA TYR A 146 -19.02 4.19 -0.25
C TYR A 146 -18.76 3.22 -1.40
N TYR A 147 -18.71 3.76 -2.61
CA TYR A 147 -18.24 3.05 -3.79
C TYR A 147 -16.78 3.45 -4.07
N PRO A 148 -15.83 2.50 -4.13
CA PRO A 148 -14.44 2.78 -4.48
C PRO A 148 -14.29 2.90 -5.99
N LEU A 149 -13.84 4.05 -6.48
CA LEU A 149 -13.45 4.28 -7.86
C LEU A 149 -11.92 4.31 -7.93
N ASP A 150 -11.34 3.22 -8.44
CA ASP A 150 -9.90 3.08 -8.54
C ASP A 150 -9.37 3.70 -9.83
N LEU A 151 -8.32 4.49 -9.68
CA LEU A 151 -7.68 5.26 -10.73
C LEU A 151 -6.16 5.05 -10.68
N ALA A 152 -5.52 5.01 -11.84
CA ALA A 152 -4.08 4.85 -11.96
C ALA A 152 -3.39 6.03 -12.68
N PRO A 153 -3.58 7.28 -12.22
CA PRO A 153 -2.90 8.42 -12.81
C PRO A 153 -1.40 8.38 -12.53
N ARG A 154 -0.61 9.05 -13.37
CA ARG A 154 0.79 9.31 -13.05
C ARG A 154 0.87 10.20 -11.81
N ALA A 155 1.90 10.03 -10.99
CA ALA A 155 2.04 10.76 -9.72
C ALA A 155 1.98 12.30 -9.89
N ALA A 156 2.46 12.83 -11.02
CA ALA A 156 2.39 14.25 -11.34
C ALA A 156 0.96 14.74 -11.61
N ASP A 157 0.10 13.88 -12.15
CA ASP A 157 -1.25 14.23 -12.59
C ASP A 157 -2.29 14.04 -11.47
N VAL A 158 -1.93 13.36 -10.37
CA VAL A 158 -2.85 13.08 -9.24
C VAL A 158 -3.54 14.33 -8.71
N PRO A 159 -2.87 15.48 -8.46
CA PRO A 159 -3.54 16.68 -7.95
C PRO A 159 -4.59 17.22 -8.92
N GLN A 160 -4.31 17.18 -10.23
CA GLN A 160 -5.22 17.65 -11.27
C GLN A 160 -6.44 16.71 -11.39
N VAL A 161 -6.22 15.39 -11.37
CA VAL A 161 -7.29 14.39 -11.38
C VAL A 161 -8.20 14.56 -10.17
N MET A 162 -7.64 14.71 -8.97
CA MET A 162 -8.41 14.96 -7.75
C MET A 162 -9.24 16.24 -7.82
N ALA A 163 -8.65 17.35 -8.34
CA ALA A 163 -9.36 18.61 -8.47
C ALA A 163 -10.52 18.49 -9.47
N THR A 164 -10.34 17.76 -10.56
CA THR A 164 -11.38 17.50 -11.56
C THR A 164 -12.52 16.67 -10.98
N ILE A 165 -12.21 15.55 -10.31
CA ILE A 165 -13.23 14.70 -9.67
C ILE A 165 -14.00 15.50 -8.60
N ARG A 166 -13.29 16.26 -7.76
CA ARG A 166 -13.93 17.10 -6.73
C ARG A 166 -14.89 18.11 -7.34
N ARG A 167 -14.52 18.71 -8.49
CA ARG A 167 -15.37 19.67 -9.19
C ARG A 167 -16.63 18.99 -9.76
N VAL A 168 -16.49 17.82 -10.37
CA VAL A 168 -17.61 17.07 -10.93
C VAL A 168 -18.55 16.60 -9.85
N VAL A 169 -18.04 16.10 -8.72
CA VAL A 169 -18.84 15.65 -7.58
C VAL A 169 -19.49 16.84 -6.86
N ALA A 170 -18.80 17.96 -6.71
CA ALA A 170 -19.36 19.17 -6.10
C ALA A 170 -20.52 19.79 -6.90
N ALA A 171 -20.61 19.51 -8.20
CA ALA A 171 -21.75 19.90 -9.04
C ALA A 171 -22.99 18.99 -8.82
N ASP A 172 -22.84 17.90 -8.04
CA ASP A 172 -23.90 16.95 -7.71
C ASP A 172 -24.14 16.97 -6.19
N GLU A 173 -25.24 17.57 -5.76
CA GLU A 173 -25.54 17.69 -4.32
C GLU A 173 -25.79 16.34 -3.62
N GLY A 174 -25.91 15.23 -4.40
CA GLY A 174 -26.19 13.88 -3.89
C GLY A 174 -24.97 13.13 -3.40
N PHE A 175 -23.74 13.54 -3.75
CA PHE A 175 -22.53 12.79 -3.50
C PHE A 175 -21.43 13.63 -2.85
N GLU A 176 -20.63 12.95 -2.04
CA GLU A 176 -19.38 13.45 -1.50
C GLU A 176 -18.21 12.55 -1.95
N VAL A 177 -17.02 13.15 -2.12
CA VAL A 177 -15.82 12.41 -2.48
C VAL A 177 -14.72 12.60 -1.43
N SER A 178 -14.17 11.50 -0.98
CA SER A 178 -12.91 11.46 -0.25
C SER A 178 -11.88 10.65 -1.05
N PHE A 179 -10.60 10.95 -0.87
CA PHE A 179 -9.53 10.30 -1.62
C PHE A 179 -8.64 9.50 -0.71
N ASN A 180 -8.30 8.29 -1.15
CA ASN A 180 -7.33 7.42 -0.52
C ASN A 180 -6.45 6.77 -1.60
N GLY A 181 -5.51 5.93 -1.19
CA GLY A 181 -4.65 5.19 -2.10
C GLY A 181 -3.18 5.29 -1.73
N SER A 182 -2.35 4.51 -2.42
CA SER A 182 -0.91 4.42 -2.13
C SER A 182 -0.17 5.76 -2.32
N TYR A 183 -0.71 6.68 -3.13
CA TYR A 183 -0.17 8.04 -3.28
C TYR A 183 -0.10 8.80 -1.95
N PHE A 184 -1.16 8.74 -1.14
CA PHE A 184 -1.19 9.45 0.16
C PHE A 184 -0.40 8.70 1.22
N SER A 185 -0.55 7.39 1.26
CA SER A 185 0.17 6.52 2.20
C SER A 185 1.68 6.68 2.01
N ASN A 186 2.19 6.56 0.79
CA ASN A 186 3.61 6.73 0.50
C ASN A 186 4.12 8.13 0.86
N ARG A 187 3.37 9.19 0.56
CA ARG A 187 3.80 10.56 0.85
C ARG A 187 3.84 10.86 2.35
N GLY A 188 2.88 10.34 3.10
CA GLY A 188 2.86 10.43 4.56
C GLY A 188 4.05 9.69 5.19
N MET A 189 4.29 8.46 4.78
CA MET A 189 5.40 7.63 5.26
C MET A 189 6.76 8.23 4.90
N VAL A 190 6.95 8.73 3.68
CA VAL A 190 8.19 9.40 3.27
C VAL A 190 8.49 10.61 4.14
N ARG A 191 7.48 11.45 4.44
CA ARG A 191 7.67 12.60 5.35
C ARG A 191 8.08 12.16 6.75
N GLN A 192 7.46 11.12 7.30
CA GLN A 192 7.79 10.59 8.61
C GLN A 192 9.21 10.03 8.64
N LEU A 193 9.62 9.27 7.62
CA LEU A 193 10.97 8.72 7.52
C LEU A 193 12.04 9.79 7.38
N ILE A 194 11.78 10.86 6.61
CA ILE A 194 12.68 12.02 6.53
C ILE A 194 12.83 12.67 7.91
N GLY A 195 11.72 12.84 8.65
CA GLY A 195 11.75 13.38 10.01
C GLY A 195 12.61 12.53 10.94
N VAL A 196 12.42 11.21 10.93
CA VAL A 196 13.23 10.26 11.71
C VAL A 196 14.70 10.31 11.31
N LEU A 197 14.99 10.35 10.00
CA LEU A 197 16.35 10.45 9.49
C LEU A 197 17.05 11.73 9.98
N VAL A 198 16.39 12.88 9.92
CA VAL A 198 16.94 14.16 10.40
C VAL A 198 17.25 14.10 11.89
N VAL A 199 16.33 13.58 12.71
CA VAL A 199 16.55 13.41 14.15
C VAL A 199 17.72 12.46 14.42
N ALA A 200 17.79 11.34 13.69
CA ALA A 200 18.90 10.39 13.82
C ALA A 200 20.26 11.02 13.47
N LEU A 201 20.32 11.81 12.37
CA LEU A 201 21.54 12.51 11.98
C LEU A 201 21.96 13.58 13.00
N LEU A 202 20.99 14.28 13.59
CA LEU A 202 21.27 15.24 14.68
C LEU A 202 21.84 14.55 15.91
N LEU A 203 21.23 13.46 16.36
CA LEU A 203 21.74 12.68 17.49
C LEU A 203 23.14 12.14 17.19
N LEU A 204 23.35 11.61 15.99
CA LEU A 204 24.65 11.14 15.53
C LEU A 204 25.70 12.24 15.57
N TYR A 205 25.36 13.46 15.10
CA TYR A 205 26.25 14.60 15.15
C TYR A 205 26.75 14.87 16.58
N PHE A 206 25.83 14.91 17.56
CA PHE A 206 26.21 15.16 18.96
C PHE A 206 27.05 14.02 19.55
N ILE A 207 26.71 12.76 19.24
CA ILE A 207 27.50 11.60 19.68
C ILE A 207 28.92 11.67 19.12
N LEU A 208 29.07 11.96 17.82
CA LEU A 208 30.37 12.08 17.18
C LEU A 208 31.17 13.29 17.67
N ALA A 209 30.50 14.42 17.94
CA ALA A 209 31.12 15.59 18.51
C ALA A 209 31.70 15.30 19.89
N ALA A 210 30.99 14.54 20.71
CA ALA A 210 31.48 14.10 22.03
C ALA A 210 32.62 13.08 21.89
N GLN A 211 32.51 12.12 20.95
CA GLN A 211 33.54 11.08 20.76
C GLN A 211 34.88 11.63 20.22
N PHE A 212 34.81 12.56 19.29
CA PHE A 212 36.01 13.14 18.67
C PHE A 212 36.52 14.38 19.38
N GLU A 213 35.81 14.87 20.40
CA GLU A 213 36.13 16.14 21.10
C GLU A 213 36.30 17.30 20.10
N SER A 214 35.52 17.28 19.02
CA SER A 214 35.62 18.22 17.89
C SER A 214 34.26 18.43 17.22
N LEU A 215 33.90 19.67 16.98
CA LEU A 215 32.68 20.01 16.24
C LEU A 215 32.87 19.95 14.69
N LEU A 216 34.12 19.94 14.22
CA LEU A 216 34.41 19.94 12.78
C LEU A 216 34.43 18.54 12.17
N GLN A 217 34.93 17.54 12.92
CA GLN A 217 35.03 16.17 12.40
C GLN A 217 33.67 15.53 12.07
N PRO A 218 32.62 15.70 12.88
CA PRO A 218 31.27 15.24 12.50
C PRO A 218 30.75 15.86 11.21
N TRP A 219 31.09 17.11 10.92
CA TRP A 219 30.69 17.75 9.66
C TRP A 219 31.31 17.08 8.42
N ILE A 220 32.54 16.60 8.52
CA ILE A 220 33.18 15.83 7.43
C ILE A 220 32.37 14.57 7.15
N ILE A 221 31.98 13.83 8.19
CA ILE A 221 31.22 12.58 8.08
C ILE A 221 29.81 12.86 7.54
N LEU A 222 29.14 13.88 8.07
CA LEU A 222 27.78 14.22 7.59
C LEU A 222 27.76 14.71 6.15
N SER A 223 28.83 15.39 5.68
CA SER A 223 28.93 15.82 4.28
C SER A 223 29.06 14.64 3.31
N GLU A 224 29.71 13.55 3.73
CA GLU A 224 29.76 12.29 2.98
C GLU A 224 28.36 11.73 2.77
N ILE A 225 27.53 11.66 3.81
CA ILE A 225 26.16 11.15 3.73
C ILE A 225 25.34 11.87 2.66
N VAL A 226 25.48 13.18 2.58
CA VAL A 226 24.76 13.98 1.57
C VAL A 226 25.18 13.56 0.14
N ILE A 227 26.46 13.31 -0.06
CA ILE A 227 26.98 12.88 -1.38
C ILE A 227 26.47 11.45 -1.70
N ASP A 228 26.46 10.56 -0.72
CA ASP A 228 26.02 9.17 -0.89
C ASP A 228 24.52 9.08 -1.18
N LEU A 229 23.71 9.85 -0.43
CA LEU A 229 22.28 9.94 -0.68
C LEU A 229 22.00 10.48 -2.08
N PHE A 230 22.72 11.52 -2.49
CA PHE A 230 22.59 12.07 -3.84
C PHE A 230 22.94 11.02 -4.89
N GLY A 231 24.07 10.31 -4.73
CA GLY A 231 24.50 9.26 -5.64
C GLY A 231 23.48 8.13 -5.75
N ALA A 232 22.94 7.66 -4.62
CA ALA A 232 21.91 6.61 -4.61
C ALA A 232 20.62 7.06 -5.31
N ILE A 233 20.19 8.32 -5.10
CA ILE A 233 19.00 8.88 -5.75
C ILE A 233 19.20 9.00 -7.27
N VAL A 234 20.38 9.43 -7.72
CA VAL A 234 20.71 9.53 -9.16
C VAL A 234 20.63 8.14 -9.80
N VAL A 235 21.20 7.11 -9.18
CA VAL A 235 21.13 5.75 -9.72
C VAL A 235 19.68 5.25 -9.73
N LEU A 236 18.91 5.49 -8.68
CA LEU A 236 17.49 5.13 -8.62
C LEU A 236 16.71 5.75 -9.79
N TRP A 237 16.97 7.04 -10.08
CA TRP A 237 16.37 7.76 -11.20
C TRP A 237 16.78 7.20 -12.56
N CYS A 238 18.08 6.86 -12.74
CA CYS A 238 18.58 6.24 -13.97
C CYS A 238 17.91 4.90 -14.30
N PHE A 239 17.52 4.13 -13.25
CA PHE A 239 16.80 2.88 -13.40
C PHE A 239 15.28 3.04 -13.47
N GLY A 240 14.77 4.28 -13.56
CA GLY A 240 13.34 4.58 -13.68
C GLY A 240 12.53 4.23 -12.43
N GLN A 241 13.18 4.11 -11.28
CA GLN A 241 12.52 3.82 -10.01
C GLN A 241 12.09 5.10 -9.32
N THR A 242 10.97 5.01 -8.58
CA THR A 242 10.45 6.12 -7.78
C THR A 242 10.88 6.00 -6.32
N LEU A 243 10.97 7.15 -5.64
CA LEU A 243 11.13 7.17 -4.19
C LEU A 243 9.86 6.62 -3.53
N ASN A 244 9.95 5.41 -3.02
CA ASN A 244 8.90 4.72 -2.29
C ASN A 244 9.37 4.34 -0.89
N LEU A 245 8.50 3.73 -0.08
CA LEU A 245 8.84 3.30 1.27
C LEU A 245 10.08 2.40 1.29
N MET A 246 10.18 1.44 0.36
CA MET A 246 11.29 0.48 0.33
C MET A 246 12.61 1.15 -0.03
N SER A 247 12.63 2.06 -1.02
CA SER A 247 13.83 2.83 -1.35
C SER A 247 14.28 3.76 -0.21
N MET A 248 13.33 4.34 0.54
CA MET A 248 13.64 5.17 1.71
C MET A 248 14.26 4.35 2.86
N ILE A 249 13.76 3.15 3.11
CA ILE A 249 14.38 2.21 4.07
C ILE A 249 15.82 1.90 3.62
N GLY A 250 16.01 1.63 2.33
CA GLY A 250 17.34 1.41 1.77
C GLY A 250 18.30 2.60 2.01
N LEU A 251 17.83 3.84 1.80
CA LEU A 251 18.62 5.06 2.08
C LEU A 251 19.04 5.15 3.55
N VAL A 252 18.12 4.89 4.49
CA VAL A 252 18.43 4.91 5.93
C VAL A 252 19.47 3.85 6.29
N VAL A 253 19.34 2.65 5.73
CA VAL A 253 20.29 1.54 5.96
C VAL A 253 21.68 1.90 5.44
N VAL A 254 21.77 2.42 4.22
CA VAL A 254 23.06 2.86 3.63
C VAL A 254 23.73 3.93 4.49
N CYS A 255 22.99 4.95 4.94
CA CYS A 255 23.54 5.96 5.84
C CYS A 255 24.20 5.32 7.08
N GLY A 256 23.53 4.35 7.71
CA GLY A 256 24.06 3.69 8.92
C GLY A 256 25.33 2.88 8.67
N ILE A 257 25.45 2.22 7.50
CA ILE A 257 26.62 1.37 7.18
C ILE A 257 27.81 2.25 6.77
N VAL A 258 27.63 3.22 5.90
CA VAL A 258 28.72 4.07 5.37
C VAL A 258 29.34 4.92 6.45
N ILE A 259 28.52 5.48 7.36
CA ILE A 259 28.99 6.27 8.49
C ILE A 259 30.01 5.49 9.33
N ASN A 260 29.76 4.22 9.60
CA ASN A 260 30.65 3.38 10.41
C ASN A 260 32.07 3.32 9.82
N ASP A 261 32.19 3.17 8.51
CA ASP A 261 33.47 3.09 7.83
C ASP A 261 34.26 4.41 7.94
N SER A 262 33.56 5.54 7.86
CA SER A 262 34.15 6.89 7.96
C SER A 262 34.56 7.25 9.38
N ILE A 263 33.76 6.86 10.37
CA ILE A 263 34.12 7.01 11.79
C ILE A 263 35.45 6.30 12.07
N LEU A 264 35.56 5.03 11.70
CA LEU A 264 36.75 4.22 11.92
C LEU A 264 37.98 4.77 11.21
N LYS A 265 37.80 5.38 10.04
CA LYS A 265 38.88 6.00 9.29
C LYS A 265 39.40 7.27 9.98
N ILE A 266 38.51 8.18 10.37
CA ILE A 266 38.87 9.41 11.08
C ILE A 266 39.50 9.09 12.43
N ASP A 267 38.98 8.12 13.17
CA ASP A 267 39.53 7.67 14.43
C ASP A 267 40.98 7.14 14.26
N THR A 268 41.19 6.35 13.21
CA THR A 268 42.54 5.86 12.87
C THR A 268 43.49 6.99 12.52
N ILE A 269 43.06 8.01 11.76
CA ILE A 269 43.87 9.21 11.47
C ILE A 269 44.22 9.95 12.76
N ASN A 270 43.24 10.17 13.64
CA ASN A 270 43.44 10.86 14.91
C ASN A 270 44.44 10.11 15.79
N THR A 271 44.31 8.79 15.90
CA THR A 271 45.23 7.95 16.67
C THR A 271 46.66 8.02 16.13
N LEU A 272 46.85 7.95 14.83
CA LEU A 272 48.17 8.05 14.22
C LEU A 272 48.79 9.43 14.39
N ARG A 273 47.98 10.49 14.37
CA ARG A 273 48.45 11.86 14.68
C ARG A 273 48.84 12.02 16.12
N ARG A 274 48.09 11.47 17.07
CA ARG A 274 48.46 11.45 18.52
C ARG A 274 49.75 10.69 18.75
N ASN A 275 50.06 9.68 17.93
CA ASN A 275 51.32 8.94 17.97
C ASN A 275 52.50 9.65 17.27
N GLY A 276 52.33 10.95 16.88
CA GLY A 276 53.39 11.78 16.35
C GLY A 276 53.59 11.72 14.84
N LEU A 277 52.74 11.03 14.07
CA LEU A 277 52.84 11.05 12.59
C LEU A 277 52.42 12.43 12.05
N SER A 278 53.12 12.87 10.99
CA SER A 278 52.69 14.06 10.25
C SER A 278 51.32 13.86 9.61
N LEU A 279 50.57 14.94 9.44
CA LEU A 279 49.19 14.92 8.88
C LEU A 279 49.08 14.07 7.62
N ARG A 280 49.99 14.30 6.66
CA ARG A 280 49.99 13.57 5.38
C ARG A 280 50.27 12.07 5.54
N HIS A 281 51.23 11.71 6.35
CA HIS A 281 51.56 10.30 6.61
C HIS A 281 50.46 9.59 7.38
N ALA A 282 49.86 10.27 8.40
CA ALA A 282 48.75 9.71 9.15
C ALA A 282 47.52 9.40 8.26
N ILE A 283 47.19 10.28 7.31
CA ILE A 283 46.09 10.07 6.38
C ILE A 283 46.36 8.92 5.43
N LEU A 284 47.57 8.84 4.83
CA LEU A 284 47.96 7.75 3.92
C LEU A 284 47.96 6.40 4.61
N GLU A 285 48.57 6.34 5.79
CA GLU A 285 48.68 5.12 6.59
C GLU A 285 47.30 4.63 7.06
N ALA A 286 46.44 5.54 7.54
CA ALA A 286 45.05 5.20 7.91
C ALA A 286 44.28 4.68 6.70
N GLY A 287 44.46 5.30 5.53
CA GLY A 287 43.86 4.83 4.28
C GLY A 287 44.26 3.40 3.94
N GLN A 288 45.55 3.10 3.99
CA GLN A 288 46.06 1.73 3.70
C GLN A 288 45.54 0.70 4.71
N ARG A 289 45.55 1.02 6.00
CA ARG A 289 45.10 0.11 7.06
C ARG A 289 43.61 -0.21 6.97
N ARG A 290 42.78 0.76 6.59
CA ARG A 290 41.32 0.62 6.59
C ARG A 290 40.76 0.20 5.22
N LEU A 291 41.47 0.39 4.12
CA LEU A 291 40.98 0.10 2.77
C LEU A 291 40.43 -1.32 2.63
N LYS A 292 41.21 -2.31 3.12
CA LYS A 292 40.80 -3.72 3.03
C LYS A 292 39.50 -4.00 3.77
N ALA A 293 39.32 -3.43 4.97
CA ALA A 293 38.10 -3.60 5.76
C ALA A 293 36.89 -2.95 5.09
N ILE A 294 37.06 -1.70 4.62
CA ILE A 294 35.99 -0.94 3.96
C ILE A 294 35.53 -1.66 2.66
N VAL A 295 36.44 -2.10 1.82
CA VAL A 295 36.10 -2.84 0.60
C VAL A 295 35.44 -4.18 0.91
N MET A 296 35.87 -4.85 1.98
CA MET A 296 35.28 -6.13 2.38
C MET A 296 33.83 -5.94 2.89
N THR A 297 33.57 -4.93 3.73
CA THR A 297 32.22 -4.64 4.23
C THR A 297 31.28 -4.26 3.08
N SER A 298 31.73 -3.41 2.18
CA SER A 298 30.93 -3.00 1.01
C SER A 298 30.63 -4.18 0.08
N LEU A 299 31.64 -4.99 -0.24
CA LEU A 299 31.45 -6.15 -1.13
C LEU A 299 30.52 -7.20 -0.53
N THR A 300 30.68 -7.50 0.75
CA THR A 300 29.79 -8.46 1.44
C THR A 300 28.35 -7.97 1.49
N THR A 301 28.12 -6.68 1.76
CA THR A 301 26.78 -6.10 1.76
C THR A 301 26.15 -6.10 0.37
N ILE A 302 26.91 -5.72 -0.66
CA ILE A 302 26.46 -5.74 -2.06
C ILE A 302 26.07 -7.15 -2.47
N LEU A 303 26.92 -8.15 -2.20
CA LEU A 303 26.65 -9.55 -2.56
C LEU A 303 25.45 -10.12 -1.79
N ALA A 304 25.26 -9.75 -0.52
CA ALA A 304 24.12 -10.19 0.29
C ALA A 304 22.77 -9.69 -0.26
N VAL A 305 22.75 -8.48 -0.86
CA VAL A 305 21.53 -7.85 -1.37
C VAL A 305 21.34 -8.08 -2.88
N ALA A 306 22.39 -8.48 -3.60
CA ALA A 306 22.35 -8.71 -5.05
C ALA A 306 21.27 -9.70 -5.52
N PRO A 307 20.93 -10.80 -4.81
CA PRO A 307 19.84 -11.69 -5.22
C PRO A 307 18.49 -11.00 -5.39
N PHE A 308 18.21 -9.95 -4.62
CA PHE A 308 16.95 -9.21 -4.70
C PHE A 308 16.84 -8.28 -5.94
N LEU A 309 17.89 -8.16 -6.74
CA LEU A 309 17.83 -7.49 -8.05
C LEU A 309 17.19 -8.37 -9.14
N VAL A 310 17.11 -9.68 -8.92
CA VAL A 310 16.45 -10.60 -9.86
C VAL A 310 14.94 -10.47 -9.65
N ARG A 311 14.26 -9.96 -10.69
CA ARG A 311 12.80 -9.83 -10.69
C ARG A 311 12.18 -11.14 -11.13
N GLY A 312 11.06 -11.50 -10.56
CA GLY A 312 10.31 -12.69 -10.96
C GLY A 312 9.27 -13.13 -9.94
N ASP A 313 9.46 -12.78 -8.67
CA ASP A 313 8.52 -13.08 -7.61
C ASP A 313 8.00 -11.78 -6.96
N MET A 314 6.78 -11.83 -6.41
CA MET A 314 6.13 -10.67 -5.79
C MET A 314 7.00 -10.07 -4.64
N GLY A 315 7.76 -10.90 -3.93
CA GLY A 315 8.68 -10.45 -2.88
C GLY A 315 9.90 -9.71 -3.43
N SER A 316 10.48 -10.18 -4.52
CA SER A 316 11.64 -9.55 -5.16
C SER A 316 11.28 -8.21 -5.80
N ASP A 317 10.11 -8.09 -6.42
CA ASP A 317 9.64 -6.83 -7.00
C ASP A 317 9.45 -5.72 -5.96
N LEU A 318 9.02 -6.06 -4.74
CA LEU A 318 8.91 -5.11 -3.63
C LEU A 318 10.28 -4.68 -3.08
N GLN A 319 11.24 -5.60 -3.02
CA GLN A 319 12.57 -5.35 -2.45
C GLN A 319 13.55 -4.75 -3.47
N PHE A 320 13.25 -4.83 -4.76
CA PHE A 320 14.13 -4.32 -5.82
C PHE A 320 14.55 -2.85 -5.63
N PRO A 321 13.65 -1.88 -5.35
CA PRO A 321 14.07 -0.49 -5.14
C PRO A 321 14.99 -0.32 -3.93
N MET A 322 14.75 -1.06 -2.85
CA MET A 322 15.59 -1.06 -1.65
C MET A 322 16.99 -1.60 -1.97
N SER A 323 17.06 -2.73 -2.66
CA SER A 323 18.31 -3.39 -3.03
C SER A 323 19.16 -2.53 -3.97
N LEU A 324 18.50 -1.88 -4.94
CA LEU A 324 19.17 -0.97 -5.86
C LEU A 324 19.79 0.22 -5.13
N VAL A 325 19.07 0.79 -4.15
CA VAL A 325 19.56 1.89 -3.31
C VAL A 325 20.75 1.43 -2.46
N ILE A 326 20.67 0.26 -1.83
CA ILE A 326 21.76 -0.25 -0.99
C ILE A 326 23.00 -0.48 -1.84
N ILE A 327 22.89 -1.14 -2.99
CA ILE A 327 24.04 -1.43 -3.85
C ILE A 327 24.67 -0.15 -4.39
N SER A 328 23.85 0.79 -4.89
CA SER A 328 24.33 2.06 -5.41
C SER A 328 24.94 2.93 -4.32
N GLY A 329 24.27 3.07 -3.18
CA GLY A 329 24.75 3.84 -2.05
C GLY A 329 26.04 3.27 -1.46
N MET A 330 26.15 1.94 -1.31
CA MET A 330 27.40 1.29 -0.87
C MET A 330 28.53 1.48 -1.86
N THR A 331 28.26 1.43 -3.17
CA THR A 331 29.28 1.65 -4.19
C THR A 331 29.79 3.09 -4.17
N VAL A 332 28.86 4.06 -4.19
CA VAL A 332 29.19 5.48 -4.12
C VAL A 332 29.85 5.81 -2.79
N GLY A 333 29.28 5.37 -1.67
CA GLY A 333 29.79 5.61 -0.33
C GLY A 333 31.21 5.07 -0.13
N THR A 334 31.50 3.89 -0.63
CA THR A 334 32.88 3.37 -0.59
C THR A 334 33.87 4.25 -1.35
N LEU A 335 33.49 4.70 -2.54
CA LEU A 335 34.33 5.62 -3.33
C LEU A 335 34.52 6.96 -2.63
N VAL A 336 33.44 7.53 -2.10
CA VAL A 336 33.45 8.81 -1.36
C VAL A 336 34.26 8.66 -0.07
N SER A 337 34.05 7.61 0.71
CA SER A 337 34.82 7.37 1.92
C SER A 337 36.32 7.25 1.64
N VAL A 338 36.71 6.57 0.55
CA VAL A 338 38.12 6.38 0.22
C VAL A 338 38.78 7.67 -0.28
N LEU A 339 38.07 8.47 -1.09
CA LEU A 339 38.64 9.66 -1.76
C LEU A 339 38.33 10.97 -1.03
N PHE A 340 37.08 11.18 -0.68
CA PHE A 340 36.60 12.44 -0.13
C PHE A 340 37.03 12.67 1.33
N ILE A 341 36.87 11.69 2.20
CA ILE A 341 37.21 11.80 3.63
C ILE A 341 38.67 12.21 3.86
N PRO A 342 39.66 11.54 3.25
CA PRO A 342 41.06 11.95 3.38
C PRO A 342 41.33 13.38 2.89
N LEU A 343 40.70 13.76 1.78
CA LEU A 343 40.87 15.09 1.20
C LEU A 343 40.24 16.18 2.09
N ALA A 344 38.99 15.96 2.54
CA ALA A 344 38.29 16.91 3.40
C ALA A 344 39.02 17.07 4.76
N TYR A 345 39.48 15.96 5.32
CA TYR A 345 40.26 15.99 6.57
C TYR A 345 41.58 16.75 6.39
N TYR A 346 42.29 16.52 5.25
CA TYR A 346 43.53 17.22 4.93
C TYR A 346 43.31 18.72 4.78
N GLU A 347 42.27 19.17 4.06
CA GLU A 347 41.99 20.58 3.81
C GLU A 347 41.63 21.35 5.08
N ILE A 348 40.88 20.72 5.98
CA ILE A 348 40.47 21.33 7.27
C ILE A 348 41.64 21.46 8.23
N TYR A 349 42.52 20.46 8.29
CA TYR A 349 43.61 20.39 9.28
C TYR A 349 44.97 20.81 8.70
N ARG A 350 45.04 21.22 7.47
CA ARG A 350 46.24 21.79 6.84
C ARG A 350 46.59 23.10 7.51
N PRO A 351 47.89 23.28 8.00
CA PRO A 351 48.30 24.57 8.55
C PRO A 351 48.20 25.65 7.46
N ARG A 352 47.34 26.63 7.71
CA ARG A 352 47.28 27.83 6.84
C ARG A 352 48.64 28.54 6.98
N ARG A 353 49.38 28.64 5.88
CA ARG A 353 50.59 29.45 5.79
C ARG A 353 50.23 30.93 5.80
#